data_adccba50cc2ff3131ca917b05a4838ed
#
_entry.id   adccba50cc2ff3131ca917b05a4838ed
#
_cell.length_a   1.000
_cell.length_b   1.000
_cell.length_c   1.000
_cell.angle_alpha   90.00
_cell.angle_beta   90.00
_cell.angle_gamma   90.00
#
_symmetry.space_group_name_H-M   'P 1'
#
loop_
_entity.id
_entity.type
_entity.pdbx_description
1 polymer ?
#
loop_
_entity_poly.entity_id
_entity_poly.type
_entity_poly.pdbx_seq_one_letter_code
_entity_poly.pdbx_strand_id
1 'polypeptide(L)'
;LQGDVLASLLIEDGVSTVSIISRADAYGRGLAEATASAFEAAGGTVKTIVYHAPDATEFTAEVTAVGKGASDAIVGILFPETGCGVLQPAFEQGLLDTPWYMTDGVKDAGLASLCGLGTALDGFKGTAPGSAEKKKKNAFEAAYAGVSADGSPTFIFAPQAYDAVMLMAISAAANGVTGPEIASGLVEASSGGEKCIGVSCIALAADGVDVDYVGASGEIELNQAGDPTAATYDIWTTEGDTNPVLKSVDFGS
;
A
#
# COMPACT_ATOMS: atom_id res chain seq x y z
N LEU A 1 0.56 9.47 1.60
CA LEU A 1 1.22 8.68 2.67
C LEU A 1 2.19 7.63 2.10
N GLN A 2 1.73 6.70 1.23
CA GLN A 2 2.63 5.63 0.72
C GLN A 2 3.84 6.17 -0.04
N GLY A 3 3.67 7.23 -0.82
CA GLY A 3 4.76 7.89 -1.52
C GLY A 3 5.81 8.46 -0.59
N ASP A 4 5.38 9.03 0.55
CA ASP A 4 6.27 9.56 1.58
C ASP A 4 7.06 8.44 2.28
N VAL A 5 6.39 7.32 2.56
CA VAL A 5 7.04 6.14 3.16
C VAL A 5 8.08 5.55 2.22
N LEU A 6 7.74 5.43 0.94
CA LEU A 6 8.66 4.93 -0.08
C LEU A 6 9.87 5.85 -0.28
N ALA A 7 9.63 7.17 -0.31
CA ALA A 7 10.70 8.17 -0.36
C ALA A 7 11.61 8.10 0.88
N SER A 8 11.03 7.95 2.07
CA SER A 8 11.80 7.78 3.31
C SER A 8 12.66 6.52 3.28
N LEU A 9 12.12 5.39 2.79
CA LEU A 9 12.87 4.15 2.62
C LEU A 9 14.06 4.31 1.67
N LEU A 10 13.86 4.99 0.54
CA LEU A 10 14.94 5.29 -0.41
C LEU A 10 16.06 6.11 0.24
N ILE A 11 15.72 7.15 1.00
CA ILE A 11 16.69 7.99 1.70
C ILE A 11 17.42 7.20 2.82
N GLU A 12 16.69 6.39 3.60
CA GLU A 12 17.29 5.52 4.64
C GLU A 12 18.33 4.55 4.05
N ASP A 13 18.07 4.04 2.85
CA ASP A 13 18.98 3.14 2.14
C ASP A 13 20.11 3.86 1.42
N GLY A 14 20.21 5.19 1.52
CA GLY A 14 21.28 6.01 0.94
C GLY A 14 21.14 6.25 -0.57
N VAL A 15 19.95 6.02 -1.13
CA VAL A 15 19.64 6.31 -2.54
C VAL A 15 19.62 7.82 -2.76
N SER A 16 20.38 8.31 -3.73
CA SER A 16 20.45 9.71 -4.09
C SER A 16 19.71 10.04 -5.38
N THR A 17 19.62 9.08 -6.27
CA THR A 17 18.92 9.24 -7.57
C THR A 17 18.00 8.06 -7.85
N VAL A 18 16.81 8.32 -8.38
CA VAL A 18 15.83 7.29 -8.71
C VAL A 18 15.20 7.53 -10.07
N SER A 19 14.91 6.44 -10.78
CA SER A 19 14.00 6.41 -11.92
C SER A 19 12.75 5.64 -11.52
N ILE A 20 11.59 6.03 -12.04
CA ILE A 20 10.29 5.44 -11.68
C ILE A 20 9.65 4.85 -12.94
N ILE A 21 9.19 3.61 -12.87
CA ILE A 21 8.32 3.00 -13.88
C ILE A 21 6.97 2.65 -13.24
N SER A 22 5.88 3.08 -13.86
CA SER A 22 4.55 2.96 -13.28
C SER A 22 3.47 2.71 -14.31
N ARG A 23 2.41 2.04 -13.88
CA ARG A 23 1.17 1.93 -14.67
C ARG A 23 0.48 3.29 -14.83
N ALA A 24 0.00 3.58 -16.03
CA ALA A 24 -0.59 4.87 -16.41
C ALA A 24 -2.07 4.98 -16.02
N ASP A 25 -2.45 4.61 -14.81
CA ASP A 25 -3.78 4.81 -14.24
C ASP A 25 -3.75 5.84 -13.10
N ALA A 26 -4.89 6.11 -12.49
CA ALA A 26 -5.00 7.10 -11.41
C ALA A 26 -4.10 6.75 -10.20
N TYR A 27 -4.05 5.46 -9.82
CA TYR A 27 -3.20 4.99 -8.72
C TYR A 27 -1.72 5.13 -9.08
N GLY A 28 -1.29 4.55 -10.21
CA GLY A 28 0.12 4.53 -10.58
C GLY A 28 0.69 5.94 -10.79
N ARG A 29 -0.07 6.84 -11.45
CA ARG A 29 0.35 8.24 -11.61
C ARG A 29 0.43 8.97 -10.28
N GLY A 30 -0.62 8.89 -9.47
CA GLY A 30 -0.68 9.57 -8.18
C GLY A 30 0.44 9.12 -7.24
N LEU A 31 0.71 7.81 -7.16
CA LEU A 31 1.79 7.29 -6.32
C LEU A 31 3.18 7.65 -6.85
N ALA A 32 3.40 7.60 -8.18
CA ALA A 32 4.66 8.00 -8.78
C ALA A 32 4.97 9.48 -8.53
N GLU A 33 3.99 10.36 -8.72
CA GLU A 33 4.12 11.80 -8.47
C GLU A 33 4.33 12.11 -6.98
N ALA A 34 3.58 11.45 -6.09
CA ALA A 34 3.75 11.60 -4.65
C ALA A 34 5.14 11.13 -4.18
N THR A 35 5.60 9.97 -4.67
CA THR A 35 6.95 9.45 -4.36
C THR A 35 8.03 10.41 -4.87
N ALA A 36 7.90 10.89 -6.10
CA ALA A 36 8.85 11.83 -6.68
C ALA A 36 8.92 13.12 -5.87
N SER A 37 7.78 13.72 -5.56
CA SER A 37 7.70 14.96 -4.77
C SER A 37 8.31 14.78 -3.37
N ALA A 38 8.00 13.71 -2.67
CA ALA A 38 8.53 13.44 -1.35
C ALA A 38 10.04 13.16 -1.38
N PHE A 39 10.52 12.41 -2.36
CA PHE A 39 11.94 12.09 -2.51
C PHE A 39 12.76 13.33 -2.83
N GLU A 40 12.28 14.20 -3.72
CA GLU A 40 12.94 15.48 -4.05
C GLU A 40 12.91 16.45 -2.86
N ALA A 41 11.80 16.51 -2.11
CA ALA A 41 11.71 17.30 -0.88
C ALA A 41 12.71 16.84 0.19
N ALA A 42 13.05 15.55 0.21
CA ALA A 42 14.06 14.97 1.09
C ALA A 42 15.51 15.10 0.55
N GLY A 43 15.71 15.76 -0.58
CA GLY A 43 17.03 16.04 -1.18
C GLY A 43 17.50 15.02 -2.22
N GLY A 44 16.67 14.04 -2.58
CA GLY A 44 16.92 13.12 -3.69
C GLY A 44 16.72 13.76 -5.06
N THR A 45 17.02 13.03 -6.11
CA THR A 45 16.80 13.48 -7.50
C THR A 45 16.07 12.41 -8.30
N VAL A 46 14.94 12.77 -8.88
CA VAL A 46 14.21 11.90 -9.83
C VAL A 46 14.75 12.13 -11.24
N LYS A 47 15.33 11.08 -11.84
CA LYS A 47 15.91 11.13 -13.20
C LYS A 47 14.85 11.09 -14.28
N THR A 48 13.87 10.23 -14.12
CA THR A 48 12.75 10.09 -15.06
C THR A 48 11.57 9.37 -14.41
N ILE A 49 10.38 9.67 -14.90
CA ILE A 49 9.17 8.89 -14.63
C ILE A 49 8.66 8.37 -15.98
N VAL A 50 8.55 7.06 -16.09
CA VAL A 50 8.07 6.38 -17.29
C VAL A 50 6.74 5.71 -16.98
N TYR A 51 5.76 5.92 -17.83
CA TYR A 51 4.45 5.31 -17.69
C TYR A 51 4.19 4.31 -18.81
N HIS A 52 3.67 3.13 -18.45
CA HIS A 52 3.15 2.15 -19.41
C HIS A 52 1.63 2.09 -19.37
N ALA A 53 0.99 1.77 -20.48
CA ALA A 53 -0.46 1.59 -20.51
C ALA A 53 -0.88 0.36 -19.68
N PRO A 54 -2.07 0.39 -19.02
CA PRO A 54 -2.55 -0.74 -18.22
C PRO A 54 -2.76 -2.03 -19.02
N ASP A 55 -3.05 -1.91 -20.30
CA ASP A 55 -3.30 -2.99 -21.27
C ASP A 55 -2.11 -3.26 -22.22
N ALA A 56 -0.94 -2.67 -21.93
CA ALA A 56 0.26 -2.92 -22.71
C ALA A 56 0.68 -4.40 -22.62
N THR A 57 1.18 -4.94 -23.71
CA THR A 57 1.72 -6.31 -23.82
C THR A 57 3.21 -6.32 -24.07
N GLU A 58 3.79 -5.15 -24.38
CA GLU A 58 5.22 -4.95 -24.63
C GLU A 58 5.72 -3.76 -23.81
N PHE A 59 6.88 -3.91 -23.15
CA PHE A 59 7.41 -2.93 -22.19
C PHE A 59 8.90 -2.61 -22.43
N THR A 60 9.51 -3.18 -23.46
CA THR A 60 10.96 -3.05 -23.75
C THR A 60 11.36 -1.56 -23.91
N ALA A 61 10.50 -0.75 -24.52
CA ALA A 61 10.79 0.66 -24.72
C ALA A 61 10.76 1.45 -23.40
N GLU A 62 9.79 1.19 -22.55
CA GLU A 62 9.63 1.80 -21.23
C GLU A 62 10.77 1.39 -20.30
N VAL A 63 11.12 0.11 -20.30
CA VAL A 63 12.26 -0.44 -19.53
C VAL A 63 13.56 0.20 -19.99
N THR A 64 13.78 0.31 -21.30
CA THR A 64 14.96 1.01 -21.84
C THR A 64 14.97 2.49 -21.43
N ALA A 65 13.82 3.14 -21.41
CA ALA A 65 13.73 4.55 -21.05
C ALA A 65 14.03 4.77 -19.55
N VAL A 66 13.53 3.92 -18.66
CA VAL A 66 13.81 4.02 -17.23
C VAL A 66 15.29 3.71 -16.92
N GLY A 67 15.89 2.77 -17.65
CA GLY A 67 17.31 2.41 -17.52
C GLY A 67 18.29 3.49 -17.97
N LYS A 68 17.90 4.34 -18.95
CA LYS A 68 18.74 5.45 -19.43
C LYS A 68 19.09 6.48 -18.36
N GLY A 69 18.31 6.58 -17.29
CA GLY A 69 18.58 7.47 -16.18
C GLY A 69 19.86 7.15 -15.41
N ALA A 70 20.34 5.90 -15.50
CA ALA A 70 21.47 5.41 -14.72
C ALA A 70 21.37 5.86 -13.24
N SER A 71 20.21 5.66 -12.65
CA SER A 71 19.90 6.02 -11.27
C SER A 71 20.42 4.97 -10.29
N ASP A 72 20.59 5.36 -9.03
CA ASP A 72 21.03 4.46 -7.95
C ASP A 72 19.99 3.37 -7.64
N ALA A 73 18.72 3.66 -7.93
CA ALA A 73 17.61 2.72 -7.74
C ALA A 73 16.49 2.94 -8.76
N ILE A 74 15.64 1.93 -8.90
CA ILE A 74 14.42 1.99 -9.72
C ILE A 74 13.21 1.74 -8.81
N VAL A 75 12.20 2.60 -8.92
CA VAL A 75 10.89 2.38 -8.29
C VAL A 75 9.95 1.75 -9.33
N GLY A 76 9.38 0.58 -8.98
CA GLY A 76 8.41 -0.14 -9.81
C GLY A 76 7.03 -0.10 -9.16
N ILE A 77 6.10 0.68 -9.73
CA ILE A 77 4.69 0.68 -9.32
C ILE A 77 3.95 -0.23 -10.29
N LEU A 78 3.98 -1.50 -9.97
CA LEU A 78 3.60 -2.61 -10.85
C LEU A 78 2.44 -3.41 -10.26
N PHE A 79 1.85 -4.26 -11.09
CA PHE A 79 0.81 -5.23 -10.73
C PHE A 79 1.16 -6.59 -11.33
N PRO A 80 0.58 -7.72 -10.85
CA PRO A 80 0.91 -9.05 -11.35
C PRO A 80 0.74 -9.18 -12.87
N GLU A 81 -0.28 -8.52 -13.44
CA GLU A 81 -0.63 -8.59 -14.86
C GLU A 81 0.44 -7.98 -15.77
N THR A 82 1.15 -6.95 -15.29
CA THR A 82 2.16 -6.20 -16.08
C THR A 82 3.57 -6.39 -15.53
N GLY A 83 3.71 -6.88 -14.31
CA GLY A 83 4.99 -7.00 -13.62
C GLY A 83 6.00 -7.82 -14.39
N CYS A 84 5.62 -8.99 -14.89
CA CYS A 84 6.54 -9.82 -15.69
C CYS A 84 6.93 -9.16 -16.99
N GLY A 85 6.00 -8.44 -17.65
CA GLY A 85 6.28 -7.69 -18.86
C GLY A 85 7.34 -6.60 -18.67
N VAL A 86 7.44 -6.04 -17.45
CA VAL A 86 8.49 -5.07 -17.09
C VAL A 86 9.76 -5.76 -16.61
N LEU A 87 9.63 -6.76 -15.71
CA LEU A 87 10.79 -7.36 -15.05
C LEU A 87 11.62 -8.27 -15.96
N GLN A 88 10.99 -8.97 -16.90
CA GLN A 88 11.74 -9.81 -17.87
C GLN A 88 12.63 -8.97 -18.80
N PRO A 89 12.15 -7.90 -19.49
CA PRO A 89 13.04 -7.02 -20.23
C PRO A 89 14.07 -6.30 -19.34
N ALA A 90 13.74 -5.99 -18.09
CA ALA A 90 14.69 -5.42 -17.15
C ALA A 90 15.84 -6.40 -16.83
N PHE A 91 15.52 -7.68 -16.65
CA PHE A 91 16.52 -8.74 -16.50
C PHE A 91 17.40 -8.86 -17.73
N GLU A 92 16.80 -8.94 -18.93
CA GLU A 92 17.54 -9.05 -20.19
C GLU A 92 18.47 -7.86 -20.45
N GLN A 93 18.10 -6.66 -19.96
CA GLN A 93 18.91 -5.45 -20.07
C GLN A 93 19.90 -5.26 -18.91
N GLY A 94 19.97 -6.19 -17.96
CA GLY A 94 20.84 -6.10 -16.78
C GLY A 94 20.44 -5.05 -15.77
N LEU A 95 19.19 -4.58 -15.80
CA LEU A 95 18.70 -3.56 -14.88
C LEU A 95 18.30 -4.12 -13.50
N LEU A 96 18.19 -5.45 -13.35
CA LEU A 96 17.92 -6.06 -12.04
C LEU A 96 19.15 -6.07 -11.12
N ASP A 97 20.33 -5.73 -11.62
CA ASP A 97 21.51 -5.46 -10.80
C ASP A 97 21.42 -4.11 -10.06
N THR A 98 20.54 -3.23 -10.51
CA THR A 98 20.16 -2.00 -9.79
C THR A 98 19.12 -2.33 -8.71
N PRO A 99 19.19 -1.76 -7.49
CA PRO A 99 18.15 -1.95 -6.48
C PRO A 99 16.77 -1.52 -6.97
N TRP A 100 15.76 -2.38 -6.76
CA TRP A 100 14.37 -2.07 -7.07
C TRP A 100 13.55 -1.88 -5.79
N TYR A 101 12.67 -0.88 -5.84
CA TYR A 101 11.71 -0.60 -4.79
C TYR A 101 10.31 -0.71 -5.36
N MET A 102 9.55 -1.64 -4.80
CA MET A 102 8.23 -2.01 -5.27
C MET A 102 7.12 -1.45 -4.38
N THR A 103 5.90 -1.67 -4.77
CA THR A 103 4.72 -1.29 -4.01
C THR A 103 3.84 -2.50 -3.69
N ASP A 104 2.76 -2.26 -2.98
CA ASP A 104 1.77 -3.25 -2.55
C ASP A 104 1.19 -4.10 -3.69
N GLY A 105 1.08 -3.54 -4.89
CA GLY A 105 0.49 -4.23 -6.03
C GLY A 105 1.17 -5.54 -6.42
N VAL A 106 2.43 -5.74 -6.04
CA VAL A 106 3.18 -6.98 -6.33
C VAL A 106 3.61 -7.75 -5.09
N LYS A 107 3.27 -7.28 -3.90
CA LYS A 107 3.52 -8.02 -2.67
C LYS A 107 2.72 -9.32 -2.67
N ASP A 108 3.37 -10.43 -2.29
CA ASP A 108 2.79 -11.78 -2.23
C ASP A 108 2.24 -12.30 -3.59
N ALA A 109 2.66 -11.69 -4.71
CA ALA A 109 2.25 -12.13 -6.06
C ALA A 109 3.08 -13.32 -6.60
N GLY A 110 4.11 -13.77 -5.88
CA GLY A 110 4.99 -14.86 -6.33
C GLY A 110 5.71 -14.55 -7.64
N LEU A 111 6.16 -13.29 -7.81
CA LEU A 111 6.72 -12.80 -9.07
C LEU A 111 7.96 -13.59 -9.52
N ALA A 112 8.76 -14.13 -8.60
CA ALA A 112 9.94 -14.89 -8.93
C ALA A 112 9.61 -16.11 -9.80
N SER A 113 8.63 -16.92 -9.38
CA SER A 113 8.13 -18.05 -10.17
C SER A 113 7.24 -17.61 -11.33
N LEU A 114 6.35 -16.63 -11.11
CA LEU A 114 5.43 -16.14 -12.13
C LEU A 114 6.16 -15.62 -13.38
N CYS A 115 7.25 -14.89 -13.18
CA CYS A 115 8.06 -14.31 -14.26
C CYS A 115 9.22 -15.21 -14.71
N GLY A 116 9.46 -16.34 -14.03
CA GLY A 116 10.59 -17.22 -14.32
C GLY A 116 11.96 -16.62 -14.02
N LEU A 117 12.02 -15.68 -13.07
CA LEU A 117 13.23 -14.93 -12.73
C LEU A 117 13.99 -15.50 -11.52
N GLY A 118 13.37 -16.45 -10.79
CA GLY A 118 13.98 -17.11 -9.65
C GLY A 118 14.55 -16.12 -8.63
N THR A 119 15.80 -16.29 -8.24
CA THR A 119 16.46 -15.43 -7.25
C THR A 119 16.92 -14.07 -7.78
N ALA A 120 16.66 -13.73 -9.02
CA ALA A 120 17.06 -12.43 -9.58
C ALA A 120 16.30 -11.25 -8.96
N LEU A 121 15.18 -11.52 -8.26
CA LEU A 121 14.40 -10.52 -7.55
C LEU A 121 14.73 -10.46 -6.05
N ASP A 122 15.60 -11.33 -5.53
CA ASP A 122 15.94 -11.38 -4.12
C ASP A 122 16.58 -10.07 -3.66
N GLY A 123 16.13 -9.59 -2.51
CA GLY A 123 16.62 -8.33 -1.93
C GLY A 123 15.93 -7.08 -2.45
N PHE A 124 15.01 -7.17 -3.43
CA PHE A 124 14.15 -6.04 -3.76
C PHE A 124 13.32 -5.68 -2.53
N LYS A 125 13.11 -4.40 -2.32
CA LYS A 125 12.31 -3.92 -1.18
C LYS A 125 11.00 -3.33 -1.68
N GLY A 126 10.05 -3.16 -0.78
CA GLY A 126 8.81 -2.48 -1.12
C GLY A 126 8.02 -2.05 0.09
N THR A 127 6.96 -1.31 -0.19
CA THR A 127 6.00 -0.84 0.81
C THR A 127 4.63 -1.43 0.54
N ALA A 128 3.89 -1.70 1.60
CA ALA A 128 2.49 -2.09 1.51
C ALA A 128 1.75 -1.60 2.75
N PRO A 129 0.43 -1.35 2.66
CA PRO A 129 -0.36 -1.11 3.86
C PRO A 129 -0.16 -2.23 4.87
N GLY A 130 0.25 -1.84 6.07
CA GLY A 130 0.44 -2.72 7.21
C GLY A 130 -0.87 -2.98 7.96
N SER A 131 -0.76 -3.67 9.06
CA SER A 131 -1.88 -3.92 9.98
C SER A 131 -1.46 -3.65 11.41
N ALA A 132 -2.44 -3.30 12.25
CA ALA A 132 -2.25 -2.97 13.66
C ALA A 132 -1.50 -4.03 14.46
N GLU A 133 -1.02 -3.63 15.63
CA GLU A 133 -0.31 -4.47 16.59
C GLU A 133 -0.96 -5.87 16.80
N LYS A 134 -0.12 -6.88 17.05
CA LYS A 134 -0.49 -8.30 17.16
C LYS A 134 -1.79 -8.62 17.93
N LYS A 135 -2.18 -7.85 18.95
CA LYS A 135 -3.40 -8.13 19.74
C LYS A 135 -4.68 -7.74 19.00
N LYS A 136 -4.66 -6.61 18.28
CA LYS A 136 -5.81 -6.13 17.48
C LYS A 136 -5.95 -6.98 16.22
N LYS A 137 -4.82 -7.36 15.61
CA LYS A 137 -4.73 -8.25 14.47
C LYS A 137 -5.37 -9.61 14.75
N ASN A 138 -5.09 -10.23 15.89
CA ASN A 138 -5.58 -11.57 16.24
C ASN A 138 -7.12 -11.65 16.31
N ALA A 139 -7.82 -10.60 16.77
CA ALA A 139 -9.27 -10.58 16.81
C ALA A 139 -9.89 -10.53 15.40
N PHE A 140 -9.33 -9.73 14.51
CA PHE A 140 -9.72 -9.68 13.10
C PHE A 140 -9.41 -11.01 12.39
N GLU A 141 -8.19 -11.55 12.56
CA GLU A 141 -7.76 -12.81 11.95
C GLU A 141 -8.67 -13.98 12.34
N ALA A 142 -9.04 -14.06 13.62
CA ALA A 142 -9.96 -15.09 14.11
C ALA A 142 -11.36 -14.97 13.49
N ALA A 143 -11.88 -13.74 13.35
CA ALA A 143 -13.15 -13.48 12.70
C ALA A 143 -13.11 -13.80 11.19
N TYR A 144 -12.04 -13.40 10.52
CA TYR A 144 -11.82 -13.64 9.10
C TYR A 144 -11.67 -15.13 8.80
N ALA A 145 -10.89 -15.87 9.59
CA ALA A 145 -10.73 -17.31 9.44
C ALA A 145 -12.07 -18.09 9.59
N GLY A 146 -13.01 -17.53 10.35
CA GLY A 146 -14.35 -18.10 10.52
C GLY A 146 -15.27 -17.97 9.29
N VAL A 147 -14.94 -17.06 8.37
CA VAL A 147 -15.75 -16.77 7.18
C VAL A 147 -15.01 -16.99 5.85
N SER A 148 -13.69 -17.10 5.89
CA SER A 148 -12.87 -17.38 4.72
C SER A 148 -13.07 -18.82 4.24
N ALA A 149 -13.42 -18.98 2.96
CA ALA A 149 -13.76 -20.29 2.38
C ALA A 149 -12.55 -21.22 2.22
N ASP A 150 -11.35 -20.70 2.17
CA ASP A 150 -10.10 -21.43 1.94
C ASP A 150 -9.16 -21.49 3.16
N GLY A 151 -9.53 -20.82 4.25
CA GLY A 151 -8.73 -20.77 5.48
C GLY A 151 -7.35 -20.12 5.32
N SER A 152 -7.03 -19.61 4.16
CA SER A 152 -5.76 -18.95 3.86
C SER A 152 -5.96 -17.44 3.86
N PRO A 153 -5.39 -16.73 4.80
CA PRO A 153 -5.50 -15.29 4.84
C PRO A 153 -4.39 -14.65 4.00
N THR A 154 -4.68 -14.28 2.79
CA THR A 154 -3.92 -13.19 2.16
C THR A 154 -4.44 -11.90 2.76
N PHE A 155 -3.72 -11.34 3.71
CA PHE A 155 -4.20 -10.20 4.49
C PHE A 155 -3.91 -8.83 3.88
N ILE A 156 -3.33 -8.76 2.70
CA ILE A 156 -3.16 -7.46 2.04
C ILE A 156 -4.53 -6.85 1.84
N PHE A 157 -4.75 -5.66 2.38
CA PHE A 157 -5.99 -4.88 2.36
C PHE A 157 -7.20 -5.47 3.11
N ALA A 158 -7.15 -6.71 3.60
CA ALA A 158 -8.30 -7.29 4.29
C ALA A 158 -8.66 -6.54 5.58
N PRO A 159 -7.71 -6.15 6.47
CA PRO A 159 -8.01 -5.29 7.61
C PRO A 159 -8.60 -3.95 7.20
N GLN A 160 -8.04 -3.29 6.18
CA GLN A 160 -8.50 -1.99 5.69
C GLN A 160 -9.91 -2.07 5.09
N ALA A 161 -10.21 -3.13 4.34
CA ALA A 161 -11.55 -3.36 3.80
C ALA A 161 -12.58 -3.61 4.92
N TYR A 162 -12.20 -4.37 5.94
CA TYR A 162 -13.03 -4.57 7.13
C TYR A 162 -13.31 -3.24 7.84
N ASP A 163 -12.28 -2.44 8.05
CA ASP A 163 -12.42 -1.15 8.74
C ASP A 163 -13.26 -0.15 7.95
N ALA A 164 -13.15 -0.13 6.63
CA ALA A 164 -14.01 0.68 5.78
C ALA A 164 -15.50 0.32 5.95
N VAL A 165 -15.82 -0.98 6.03
CA VAL A 165 -17.19 -1.45 6.29
C VAL A 165 -17.64 -1.10 7.71
N MET A 166 -16.74 -1.21 8.70
CA MET A 166 -17.04 -0.86 10.08
C MET A 166 -17.34 0.63 10.22
N LEU A 167 -16.56 1.52 9.64
CA LEU A 167 -16.83 2.97 9.65
C LEU A 167 -18.19 3.30 9.01
N MET A 168 -18.52 2.66 7.88
CA MET A 168 -19.84 2.83 7.26
C MET A 168 -20.96 2.35 8.18
N ALA A 169 -20.78 1.23 8.88
CA ALA A 169 -21.79 0.68 9.78
C ALA A 169 -21.98 1.53 11.03
N ILE A 170 -20.88 2.07 11.59
CA ILE A 170 -20.91 3.00 12.73
C ILE A 170 -21.64 4.29 12.33
N SER A 171 -21.25 4.89 11.19
CA SER A 171 -21.92 6.09 10.70
C SER A 171 -23.39 5.85 10.38
N ALA A 172 -23.73 4.71 9.79
CA ALA A 172 -25.14 4.35 9.52
C ALA A 172 -25.96 4.24 10.82
N ALA A 173 -25.37 3.71 11.88
CA ALA A 173 -26.04 3.56 13.18
C ALA A 173 -26.31 4.93 13.86
N ALA A 174 -25.39 5.89 13.67
CA ALA A 174 -25.54 7.24 14.25
C ALA A 174 -26.40 8.18 13.40
N ASN A 175 -26.29 8.12 12.07
CA ASN A 175 -26.78 9.19 11.18
C ASN A 175 -27.89 8.75 10.22
N GLY A 176 -28.09 7.45 9.99
CA GLY A 176 -29.06 6.90 9.05
C GLY A 176 -28.43 6.10 7.92
N VAL A 177 -29.29 5.42 7.13
CA VAL A 177 -28.86 4.34 6.20
C VAL A 177 -28.76 4.76 4.73
N THR A 178 -29.02 6.03 4.41
CA THR A 178 -28.83 6.52 3.04
C THR A 178 -27.36 6.86 2.78
N GLY A 179 -26.93 6.78 1.52
CA GLY A 179 -25.54 7.10 1.16
C GLY A 179 -25.05 8.47 1.67
N PRO A 180 -25.82 9.56 1.51
CA PRO A 180 -25.44 10.87 2.07
C PRO A 180 -25.32 10.90 3.62
N GLU A 181 -26.22 10.22 4.32
CA GLU A 181 -26.20 10.13 5.79
C GLU A 181 -24.94 9.38 6.26
N ILE A 182 -24.63 8.24 5.64
CA ILE A 182 -23.41 7.48 5.94
C ILE A 182 -22.17 8.32 5.65
N ALA A 183 -22.10 8.96 4.47
CA ALA A 183 -20.94 9.76 4.08
C ALA A 183 -20.68 10.92 5.05
N SER A 184 -21.75 11.55 5.60
CA SER A 184 -21.61 12.71 6.49
C SER A 184 -21.00 12.37 7.85
N GLY A 185 -21.10 11.12 8.32
CA GLY A 185 -20.61 10.72 9.65
C GLY A 185 -19.30 9.92 9.64
N LEU A 186 -18.68 9.69 8.46
CA LEU A 186 -17.45 8.86 8.39
C LEU A 186 -16.28 9.51 9.15
N VAL A 187 -16.11 10.82 9.03
CA VAL A 187 -15.04 11.56 9.71
C VAL A 187 -15.23 11.53 11.22
N GLU A 188 -16.45 11.78 11.69
CA GLU A 188 -16.79 11.73 13.12
C GLU A 188 -16.57 10.32 13.70
N ALA A 189 -16.95 9.27 12.98
CA ALA A 189 -16.76 7.89 13.41
C ALA A 189 -15.29 7.45 13.50
N SER A 190 -14.38 8.22 12.92
CA SER A 190 -12.94 7.91 12.83
C SER A 190 -12.06 8.74 13.77
N SER A 191 -12.63 9.70 14.52
CA SER A 191 -11.83 10.60 15.35
C SER A 191 -12.67 11.27 16.42
N GLY A 192 -12.04 11.64 17.51
CA GLY A 192 -12.71 12.30 18.62
C GLY A 192 -13.41 11.38 19.57
N GLY A 193 -14.29 11.45 20.30
CA GLY A 193 -15.17 10.59 21.05
C GLY A 193 -14.55 9.51 21.94
N GLU A 194 -15.32 8.50 22.26
CA GLU A 194 -14.89 7.35 23.07
C GLU A 194 -14.23 6.28 22.18
N LYS A 195 -12.98 5.90 22.52
CA LYS A 195 -12.28 4.85 21.78
C LYS A 195 -12.97 3.50 21.91
N CYS A 196 -13.29 2.90 20.79
CA CYS A 196 -13.95 1.60 20.71
C CYS A 196 -13.36 0.70 19.63
N ILE A 197 -13.64 -0.60 19.72
CA ILE A 197 -13.10 -1.63 18.80
C ILE A 197 -14.21 -2.57 18.34
N GLY A 198 -14.24 -2.86 17.04
CA GLY A 198 -15.15 -3.86 16.47
C GLY A 198 -16.62 -3.45 16.59
N VAL A 199 -17.50 -4.46 16.62
CA VAL A 199 -18.97 -4.27 16.54
C VAL A 199 -19.57 -3.53 17.73
N SER A 200 -18.86 -3.41 18.86
CA SER A 200 -19.32 -2.62 20.01
C SER A 200 -19.46 -1.14 19.65
N CYS A 201 -18.65 -0.62 18.73
CA CYS A 201 -18.75 0.76 18.27
C CYS A 201 -20.10 1.05 17.60
N ILE A 202 -20.66 0.10 16.88
CA ILE A 202 -21.98 0.24 16.24
C ILE A 202 -23.07 0.42 17.28
N ALA A 203 -23.02 -0.35 18.38
CA ALA A 203 -24.00 -0.24 19.46
C ALA A 203 -23.88 1.10 20.20
N LEU A 204 -22.66 1.54 20.51
CA LEU A 204 -22.40 2.85 21.11
C LEU A 204 -22.93 4.00 20.24
N ALA A 205 -22.62 3.96 18.95
CA ALA A 205 -23.08 4.97 17.98
C ALA A 205 -24.63 4.99 17.87
N ALA A 206 -25.28 3.83 17.87
CA ALA A 206 -26.75 3.72 17.88
C ALA A 206 -27.37 4.31 19.13
N ASP A 207 -26.69 4.27 20.30
CA ASP A 207 -27.09 4.86 21.54
C ASP A 207 -26.75 6.38 21.62
N GLY A 208 -26.20 6.94 20.54
CA GLY A 208 -25.85 8.38 20.45
C GLY A 208 -24.54 8.75 21.12
N VAL A 209 -23.67 7.78 21.39
CA VAL A 209 -22.32 8.03 21.90
C VAL A 209 -21.43 8.46 20.72
N ASP A 210 -20.71 9.55 20.90
CA ASP A 210 -19.63 9.96 20.01
C ASP A 210 -18.46 8.98 20.15
N VAL A 211 -18.08 8.30 19.06
CA VAL A 211 -17.10 7.21 19.09
C VAL A 211 -15.88 7.53 18.23
N ASP A 212 -14.73 7.02 18.65
CA ASP A 212 -13.46 7.02 17.95
C ASP A 212 -13.09 5.56 17.65
N TYR A 213 -13.31 5.14 16.38
CA TYR A 213 -13.12 3.76 15.97
C TYR A 213 -11.66 3.41 15.82
N VAL A 214 -11.21 2.41 16.56
CA VAL A 214 -9.87 1.83 16.43
C VAL A 214 -9.97 0.55 15.59
N GLY A 215 -9.41 0.59 14.41
CA GLY A 215 -9.56 -0.44 13.39
C GLY A 215 -8.65 -1.66 13.56
N ALA A 216 -8.90 -2.66 12.74
CA ALA A 216 -8.04 -3.83 12.56
C ALA A 216 -6.73 -3.46 11.85
N SER A 217 -6.75 -2.44 11.00
CA SER A 217 -5.55 -1.91 10.32
C SER A 217 -4.76 -0.92 11.18
N GLY A 218 -5.32 -0.41 12.26
CA GLY A 218 -4.67 0.57 13.16
C GLY A 218 -5.60 1.66 13.65
N GLU A 219 -5.03 2.73 14.14
CA GLU A 219 -5.74 4.00 14.34
C GLU A 219 -6.17 4.53 12.97
N ILE A 220 -7.42 4.95 12.88
CA ILE A 220 -7.96 5.49 11.63
C ILE A 220 -8.44 6.90 11.93
N GLU A 221 -7.88 7.86 11.22
CA GLU A 221 -8.32 9.24 11.24
C GLU A 221 -8.54 9.72 9.81
N LEU A 222 -9.75 10.15 9.49
CA LEU A 222 -10.09 10.70 8.20
C LEU A 222 -10.09 12.22 8.23
N ASN A 223 -9.52 12.85 7.20
CA ASN A 223 -9.69 14.28 7.00
C ASN A 223 -11.08 14.62 6.41
N GLN A 224 -11.37 15.89 6.21
CA GLN A 224 -12.64 16.35 5.66
C GLN A 224 -12.91 15.89 4.21
N ALA A 225 -11.90 15.43 3.49
CA ALA A 225 -12.04 14.84 2.16
C ALA A 225 -12.32 13.32 2.22
N GLY A 226 -12.24 12.72 3.42
CA GLY A 226 -12.39 11.28 3.63
C GLY A 226 -11.08 10.49 3.43
N ASP A 227 -9.94 11.17 3.31
CA ASP A 227 -8.64 10.51 3.19
C ASP A 227 -8.06 10.18 4.56
N PRO A 228 -7.44 9.01 4.75
CA PRO A 228 -6.67 8.71 5.97
C PRO A 228 -5.50 9.69 6.15
N THR A 229 -5.35 10.22 7.36
CA THR A 229 -4.24 11.12 7.72
C THR A 229 -3.05 10.38 8.31
N ALA A 230 -3.27 9.16 8.81
CA ALA A 230 -2.25 8.27 9.35
C ALA A 230 -2.46 6.84 8.85
N ALA A 231 -1.38 6.07 8.76
CA ALA A 231 -1.44 4.65 8.44
C ALA A 231 -0.14 3.94 8.86
N THR A 232 -0.25 2.66 9.17
CA THR A 232 0.90 1.77 9.30
C THR A 232 1.26 1.20 7.93
N TYR A 233 2.55 1.21 7.58
CA TYR A 233 3.08 0.58 6.39
C TYR A 233 4.11 -0.49 6.74
N ASP A 234 4.02 -1.63 6.07
CA ASP A 234 5.03 -2.66 6.11
C ASP A 234 6.11 -2.38 5.06
N ILE A 235 7.35 -2.40 5.48
CA ILE A 235 8.52 -2.47 4.61
C ILE A 235 8.86 -3.96 4.45
N TRP A 236 8.82 -4.46 3.24
CA TRP A 236 9.06 -5.86 2.92
C TRP A 236 10.25 -6.04 1.96
N THR A 237 10.75 -7.25 1.87
CA THR A 237 11.79 -7.63 0.90
C THR A 237 11.34 -8.85 0.12
N THR A 238 11.98 -9.15 -1.02
CA THR A 238 11.74 -10.36 -1.79
C THR A 238 12.75 -11.44 -1.41
N GLU A 239 12.26 -12.64 -1.11
CA GLU A 239 13.03 -13.87 -0.92
C GLU A 239 12.33 -15.01 -1.68
N GLY A 240 12.76 -15.27 -2.91
CA GLY A 240 12.05 -16.15 -3.84
C GLY A 240 10.63 -15.64 -4.10
N ASP A 241 9.63 -16.48 -3.85
CA ASP A 241 8.21 -16.14 -4.02
C ASP A 241 7.56 -15.50 -2.78
N THR A 242 8.32 -15.29 -1.71
CA THR A 242 7.83 -14.71 -0.47
C THR A 242 8.26 -13.26 -0.31
N ASN A 243 7.48 -12.50 0.44
CA ASN A 243 7.78 -11.10 0.74
C ASN A 243 7.77 -10.88 2.26
N PRO A 244 8.81 -11.35 3.00
CA PRO A 244 8.88 -11.16 4.43
C PRO A 244 8.94 -9.67 4.80
N VAL A 245 8.21 -9.32 5.85
CA VAL A 245 8.21 -7.96 6.40
C VAL A 245 9.47 -7.74 7.21
N LEU A 246 10.23 -6.73 6.86
CA LEU A 246 11.45 -6.31 7.56
C LEU A 246 11.13 -5.47 8.80
N LYS A 247 10.21 -4.51 8.63
CA LYS A 247 9.72 -3.64 9.71
C LYS A 247 8.37 -3.05 9.33
N SER A 248 7.58 -2.64 10.32
CA SER A 248 6.41 -1.79 10.13
C SER A 248 6.74 -0.38 10.60
N VAL A 249 6.21 0.62 9.92
CA VAL A 249 6.38 2.04 10.22
C VAL A 249 5.03 2.72 10.28
N ASP A 250 4.80 3.54 11.30
CA ASP A 250 3.64 4.42 11.37
C ASP A 250 3.99 5.73 10.67
N PHE A 251 3.08 6.23 9.84
CA PHE A 251 3.26 7.46 9.08
C PHE A 251 2.00 8.31 9.13
N GLY A 252 2.19 9.61 9.31
CA GLY A 252 1.10 10.55 9.57
C GLY A 252 0.75 10.61 11.07
N SER A 253 -0.12 11.45 11.47
CA SER A 253 -0.67 11.87 12.77
C SER A 253 -0.34 13.28 13.14
#